data_f411268a2db81b5ebcf45f3b3e23d585
#
_entry.id   f411268a2db81b5ebcf45f3b3e23d585
#
_cell.length_a   1.000
_cell.length_b   1.000
_cell.length_c   1.000
_cell.angle_alpha   90.00
_cell.angle_beta   90.00
_cell.angle_gamma   90.00
#
_symmetry.space_group_name_H-M   'P 1'
#
loop_
_entity.id
_entity.type
_entity.pdbx_description
1 polymer ?
#
loop_
_entity_poly.entity_id
_entity_poly.type
_entity_poly.pdbx_seq_one_letter_code
_entity_poly.pdbx_strand_id
1 'polypeptide(L)'
;MQATQGHQTVHQFSDADRAVIYRNILARRDVRGQFLPDPVPDDMLARILTAAHFAPSVGFMQPWSFVLVRDTAVKQRVHDAFTQANAEAADMFEGEQRETYKTLRLEGIVEAPINLCITCDRDRAGPVVIGRTHIKAMDIYSSVCAVQNLWLAARAE
;
A
#
# COMPACT_ATOMS: atom_id res chain seq x y z
N MET A 1 -45.81 -18.81 -0.33
CA MET A 1 -44.46 -18.83 -0.93
C MET A 1 -43.49 -18.51 0.17
N GLN A 2 -42.84 -19.52 0.76
CA GLN A 2 -41.81 -19.32 1.80
C GLN A 2 -40.48 -19.02 1.11
N ALA A 3 -39.92 -17.85 1.39
CA ALA A 3 -38.60 -17.49 0.96
C ALA A 3 -37.57 -18.31 1.75
N THR A 4 -36.89 -19.23 1.09
CA THR A 4 -35.71 -19.95 1.62
C THR A 4 -34.59 -18.96 1.82
N GLN A 5 -34.38 -18.51 3.05
CA GLN A 5 -33.16 -17.78 3.42
C GLN A 5 -31.99 -18.75 3.35
N GLY A 6 -31.20 -18.64 2.29
CA GLY A 6 -29.89 -19.32 2.20
C GLY A 6 -29.01 -18.88 3.37
N HIS A 7 -28.74 -19.80 4.28
CA HIS A 7 -27.73 -19.62 5.29
C HIS A 7 -26.39 -19.47 4.57
N GLN A 8 -25.86 -18.23 4.48
CA GLN A 8 -24.45 -18.03 4.18
C GLN A 8 -23.67 -18.71 5.32
N THR A 9 -22.98 -19.79 4.98
CA THR A 9 -22.02 -20.42 5.89
C THR A 9 -20.96 -19.37 6.23
N VAL A 10 -21.02 -18.83 7.44
CA VAL A 10 -19.96 -17.97 7.97
C VAL A 10 -18.74 -18.87 8.11
N HIS A 11 -17.76 -18.70 7.20
CA HIS A 11 -16.47 -19.38 7.31
C HIS A 11 -15.77 -18.88 8.57
N GLN A 12 -15.78 -19.72 9.61
CA GLN A 12 -14.98 -19.42 10.80
C GLN A 12 -13.53 -19.83 10.53
N PHE A 13 -12.62 -18.89 10.77
CA PHE A 13 -11.21 -19.19 10.74
C PHE A 13 -10.83 -20.13 11.88
N SER A 14 -10.00 -21.13 11.60
CA SER A 14 -9.40 -21.98 12.62
C SER A 14 -8.43 -21.19 13.49
N ASP A 15 -8.04 -21.74 14.65
CA ASP A 15 -7.01 -21.10 15.51
C ASP A 15 -5.66 -20.95 14.76
N ALA A 16 -5.32 -21.91 13.91
CA ALA A 16 -4.13 -21.86 13.08
C ALA A 16 -4.19 -20.71 12.07
N ASP A 17 -5.31 -20.51 11.40
CA ASP A 17 -5.50 -19.41 10.44
C ASP A 17 -5.38 -18.06 11.14
N ARG A 18 -6.03 -17.91 12.31
CA ARG A 18 -5.93 -16.68 13.11
C ARG A 18 -4.48 -16.39 13.52
N ALA A 19 -3.76 -17.41 13.97
CA ALA A 19 -2.36 -17.27 14.35
C ALA A 19 -1.46 -16.81 13.19
N VAL A 20 -1.71 -17.31 11.97
CA VAL A 20 -0.99 -16.87 10.75
C VAL A 20 -1.27 -15.41 10.45
N ILE A 21 -2.55 -14.99 10.49
CA ILE A 21 -2.95 -13.60 10.23
C ILE A 21 -2.24 -12.64 11.22
N TYR A 22 -2.32 -12.90 12.52
CA TYR A 22 -1.69 -12.06 13.52
C TYR A 22 -0.16 -12.06 13.40
N ARG A 23 0.45 -13.21 13.13
CA ARG A 23 1.90 -13.30 12.89
C ARG A 23 2.31 -12.44 11.71
N ASN A 24 1.57 -12.43 10.59
CA ASN A 24 1.86 -11.61 9.42
C ASN A 24 1.80 -10.11 9.77
N ILE A 25 0.74 -9.67 10.46
CA ILE A 25 0.58 -8.28 10.91
C ILE A 25 1.76 -7.86 11.80
N LEU A 26 2.12 -8.70 12.77
CA LEU A 26 3.20 -8.41 13.73
C LEU A 26 4.60 -8.49 13.10
N ALA A 27 4.79 -9.31 12.07
CA ALA A 27 6.07 -9.51 11.39
C ALA A 27 6.35 -8.47 10.30
N ARG A 28 5.32 -7.74 9.81
CA ARG A 28 5.53 -6.67 8.82
C ARG A 28 6.45 -5.60 9.39
N ARG A 29 7.44 -5.19 8.61
CA ARG A 29 8.37 -4.10 8.93
C ARG A 29 8.49 -3.16 7.75
N ASP A 30 8.91 -1.97 8.03
CA ASP A 30 9.29 -0.98 7.05
C ASP A 30 10.71 -1.31 6.58
N VAL A 31 10.82 -1.84 5.35
CA VAL A 31 12.10 -2.25 4.76
C VAL A 31 12.60 -1.14 3.86
N ARG A 32 13.84 -0.72 4.08
CA ARG A 32 14.48 0.38 3.35
C ARG A 32 15.91 -0.02 3.00
N GLY A 33 16.15 -0.26 1.72
CA GLY A 33 17.49 -0.51 1.24
C GLY A 33 18.09 -1.89 1.54
N GLN A 34 17.28 -2.91 1.54
CA GLN A 34 17.68 -4.32 1.61
C GLN A 34 16.96 -5.13 0.52
N PHE A 35 16.67 -4.47 -0.60
CA PHE A 35 15.99 -5.09 -1.71
C PHE A 35 16.96 -5.95 -2.52
N LEU A 36 16.51 -7.16 -2.89
CA LEU A 36 17.18 -7.99 -3.85
C LEU A 36 16.87 -7.49 -5.27
N PRO A 37 17.78 -7.63 -6.23
CA PRO A 37 17.56 -7.20 -7.61
C PRO A 37 16.69 -8.16 -8.41
N ASP A 38 16.37 -9.33 -7.84
CA ASP A 38 15.63 -10.38 -8.51
C ASP A 38 14.23 -9.90 -8.92
N PRO A 39 13.78 -10.22 -10.14
CA PRO A 39 12.45 -9.83 -10.59
C PRO A 39 11.36 -10.50 -9.75
N VAL A 40 10.32 -9.74 -9.41
CA VAL A 40 9.12 -10.29 -8.76
C VAL A 40 8.31 -11.06 -9.81
N PRO A 41 8.00 -12.36 -9.59
CA PRO A 41 7.18 -13.15 -10.50
C PRO A 41 5.78 -12.52 -10.72
N ASP A 42 5.29 -12.56 -11.96
CA ASP A 42 4.03 -11.90 -12.30
C ASP A 42 2.82 -12.52 -11.59
N ASP A 43 2.83 -13.81 -11.30
CA ASP A 43 1.76 -14.48 -10.53
C ASP A 43 1.77 -14.05 -9.05
N MET A 44 2.95 -13.88 -8.45
CA MET A 44 3.10 -13.32 -7.10
C MET A 44 2.58 -11.87 -7.06
N LEU A 45 3.00 -11.05 -8.02
CA LEU A 45 2.53 -9.68 -8.13
C LEU A 45 1.01 -9.60 -8.31
N ALA A 46 0.43 -10.49 -9.12
CA ALA A 46 -1.02 -10.58 -9.31
C ALA A 46 -1.75 -10.91 -8.00
N ARG A 47 -1.24 -11.83 -7.17
CA ARG A 47 -1.82 -12.13 -5.85
C ARG A 47 -1.77 -10.93 -4.92
N ILE A 48 -0.63 -10.23 -4.87
CA ILE A 48 -0.44 -9.03 -4.05
C ILE A 48 -1.42 -7.92 -4.46
N LEU A 49 -1.53 -7.64 -5.76
CA LEU A 49 -2.44 -6.63 -6.29
C LEU A 49 -3.92 -7.02 -6.10
N THR A 50 -4.24 -8.30 -6.20
CA THR A 50 -5.58 -8.81 -5.90
C THR A 50 -5.93 -8.54 -4.44
N ALA A 51 -5.06 -8.88 -3.50
CA ALA A 51 -5.29 -8.60 -2.08
C ALA A 51 -5.51 -7.09 -1.81
N ALA A 52 -4.74 -6.24 -2.47
CA ALA A 52 -4.92 -4.79 -2.41
C ALA A 52 -6.30 -4.36 -2.93
N HIS A 53 -6.75 -4.94 -4.05
CA HIS A 53 -8.04 -4.61 -4.67
C HIS A 53 -9.24 -5.02 -3.81
N PHE A 54 -9.11 -6.03 -2.97
CA PHE A 54 -10.13 -6.46 -2.01
C PHE A 54 -10.23 -5.59 -0.75
N ALA A 55 -9.53 -4.48 -0.68
CA ALA A 55 -9.66 -3.54 0.43
C ALA A 55 -11.07 -2.91 0.45
N PRO A 56 -11.60 -2.58 1.65
CA PRO A 56 -12.83 -1.83 1.76
C PRO A 56 -12.67 -0.42 1.19
N SER A 57 -13.74 0.11 0.61
CA SER A 57 -13.76 1.49 0.13
C SER A 57 -15.11 2.18 0.40
N VAL A 58 -15.06 3.49 0.64
CA VAL A 58 -16.24 4.31 0.82
C VAL A 58 -17.17 4.19 -0.38
N GLY A 59 -18.45 3.89 -0.15
CA GLY A 59 -19.43 3.75 -1.23
C GLY A 59 -19.03 2.79 -2.34
N PHE A 60 -18.19 1.79 -2.05
CA PHE A 60 -17.61 0.86 -3.03
C PHE A 60 -16.90 1.58 -4.20
N MET A 61 -16.31 2.72 -3.93
CA MET A 61 -15.70 3.58 -4.93
C MET A 61 -14.42 2.98 -5.56
N GLN A 62 -13.64 2.22 -4.79
CA GLN A 62 -12.36 1.64 -5.20
C GLN A 62 -11.47 2.66 -5.95
N PRO A 63 -11.11 3.78 -5.31
CA PRO A 63 -10.56 4.96 -5.99
C PRO A 63 -9.10 4.79 -6.43
N TRP A 64 -8.47 3.68 -6.10
CA TRP A 64 -7.06 3.40 -6.39
C TRP A 64 -6.80 2.94 -7.80
N SER A 65 -5.63 3.27 -8.31
CA SER A 65 -5.00 2.60 -9.43
C SER A 65 -3.54 2.27 -9.08
N PHE A 66 -3.05 1.14 -9.59
CA PHE A 66 -1.69 0.66 -9.35
C PHE A 66 -0.87 0.80 -10.62
N VAL A 67 0.15 1.66 -10.60
CA VAL A 67 1.07 1.85 -11.71
C VAL A 67 2.38 1.14 -11.38
N LEU A 68 2.74 0.16 -12.22
CA LEU A 68 3.96 -0.62 -12.08
C LEU A 68 5.12 0.13 -12.73
N VAL A 69 6.12 0.52 -11.94
CA VAL A 69 7.30 1.22 -12.42
C VAL A 69 8.48 0.25 -12.40
N ARG A 70 8.86 -0.25 -13.58
CA ARG A 70 10.02 -1.13 -13.79
C ARG A 70 11.15 -0.42 -14.55
N ASP A 71 10.84 0.64 -15.28
CA ASP A 71 11.80 1.39 -16.07
C ASP A 71 12.82 2.11 -15.17
N THR A 72 14.11 1.86 -15.40
CA THR A 72 15.19 2.39 -14.60
C THR A 72 15.29 3.92 -14.68
N ALA A 73 15.04 4.50 -15.86
CA ALA A 73 15.09 5.95 -16.02
C ALA A 73 13.96 6.65 -15.26
N VAL A 74 12.77 6.02 -15.22
CA VAL A 74 11.65 6.53 -14.40
C VAL A 74 11.98 6.40 -12.92
N LYS A 75 12.52 5.26 -12.46
CA LYS A 75 12.95 5.08 -11.06
C LYS A 75 14.00 6.11 -10.66
N GLN A 76 14.98 6.39 -11.54
CA GLN A 76 16.00 7.40 -11.27
C GLN A 76 15.38 8.79 -11.09
N ARG A 77 14.45 9.19 -11.94
CA ARG A 77 13.75 10.48 -11.80
C ARG A 77 12.98 10.61 -10.48
N VAL A 78 12.35 9.51 -10.04
CA VAL A 78 11.66 9.48 -8.74
C VAL A 78 12.66 9.59 -7.60
N HIS A 79 13.80 8.89 -7.70
CA HIS A 79 14.88 8.97 -6.72
C HIS A 79 15.50 10.38 -6.64
N ASP A 80 15.70 11.04 -7.76
CA ASP A 80 16.24 12.42 -7.81
C ASP A 80 15.29 13.40 -7.09
N ALA A 81 13.97 13.27 -7.36
CA ALA A 81 12.96 14.06 -6.67
C ALA A 81 12.91 13.76 -5.15
N PHE A 82 13.05 12.47 -4.78
CA PHE A 82 13.17 12.08 -3.37
C PHE A 82 14.41 12.72 -2.72
N THR A 83 15.55 12.68 -3.38
CA THR A 83 16.81 13.22 -2.85
C THR A 83 16.67 14.71 -2.53
N GLN A 84 16.06 15.49 -3.44
CA GLN A 84 15.78 16.89 -3.19
C GLN A 84 14.85 17.09 -1.98
N ALA A 85 13.70 16.40 -1.96
CA ALA A 85 12.72 16.51 -0.87
C ALA A 85 13.32 16.06 0.48
N ASN A 86 14.19 15.06 0.48
CA ASN A 86 14.85 14.56 1.68
C ASN A 86 15.88 15.57 2.22
N ALA A 87 16.57 16.27 1.34
CA ALA A 87 17.47 17.37 1.75
C ALA A 87 16.69 18.53 2.40
N GLU A 88 15.58 18.93 1.78
CA GLU A 88 14.68 19.96 2.33
C GLU A 88 14.12 19.52 3.71
N ALA A 89 13.75 18.25 3.86
CA ALA A 89 13.27 17.71 5.13
C ALA A 89 14.36 17.69 6.21
N ALA A 90 15.61 17.38 5.85
CA ALA A 90 16.74 17.43 6.79
C ALA A 90 16.98 18.85 7.34
N ASP A 91 16.69 19.88 6.55
CA ASP A 91 16.84 21.28 6.95
C ASP A 91 15.74 21.75 7.93
N MET A 92 14.66 20.96 8.11
CA MET A 92 13.64 21.22 9.12
C MET A 92 14.08 20.84 10.54
N PHE A 93 15.19 20.11 10.68
CA PHE A 93 15.74 19.68 11.97
C PHE A 93 17.00 20.47 12.31
N GLU A 94 17.29 20.62 13.60
CA GLU A 94 18.46 21.29 14.11
C GLU A 94 19.31 20.37 15.00
N GLY A 95 20.60 20.70 15.15
CA GLY A 95 21.50 20.03 16.08
C GLY A 95 21.59 18.52 15.88
N GLU A 96 21.53 17.77 16.98
CA GLU A 96 21.66 16.32 17.00
C GLU A 96 20.52 15.61 16.22
N GLN A 97 19.33 16.18 16.20
CA GLN A 97 18.21 15.61 15.43
C GLN A 97 18.48 15.65 13.93
N ARG A 98 19.09 16.73 13.43
CA ARG A 98 19.48 16.83 12.01
C ARG A 98 20.54 15.79 11.66
N GLU A 99 21.55 15.62 12.50
CA GLU A 99 22.58 14.61 12.25
C GLU A 99 22.00 13.19 12.30
N THR A 100 21.12 12.89 13.25
CA THR A 100 20.41 11.63 13.31
C THR A 100 19.59 11.40 12.03
N TYR A 101 18.81 12.41 11.57
CA TYR A 101 18.00 12.30 10.37
C TYR A 101 18.84 11.94 9.14
N LYS A 102 20.01 12.57 8.96
CA LYS A 102 20.92 12.29 7.84
C LYS A 102 21.48 10.87 7.82
N THR A 103 21.48 10.16 8.95
CA THR A 103 21.92 8.76 9.02
C THR A 103 20.81 7.77 8.62
N LEU A 104 19.55 8.24 8.53
CA LEU A 104 18.44 7.38 8.22
C LEU A 104 18.44 7.00 6.73
N ARG A 105 18.36 5.70 6.46
CA ARG A 105 18.07 5.20 5.13
C ARG A 105 16.56 5.18 4.93
N LEU A 106 16.04 6.03 4.05
CA LEU A 106 14.60 6.27 3.93
C LEU A 106 13.98 5.76 2.62
N GLU A 107 14.80 5.17 1.72
CA GLU A 107 14.32 4.71 0.42
C GLU A 107 15.08 3.47 -0.08
N GLY A 108 14.58 2.85 -1.14
CA GLY A 108 15.17 1.76 -1.91
C GLY A 108 14.63 1.78 -3.34
N ILE A 109 14.41 2.99 -3.87
CA ILE A 109 13.68 3.23 -5.12
C ILE A 109 14.39 2.60 -6.31
N VAL A 110 15.70 2.80 -6.41
CA VAL A 110 16.49 2.30 -7.54
C VAL A 110 16.78 0.81 -7.39
N GLU A 111 17.04 0.34 -6.18
CA GLU A 111 17.44 -1.04 -5.87
C GLU A 111 16.27 -2.03 -6.04
N ALA A 112 15.06 -1.64 -5.62
CA ALA A 112 13.89 -2.49 -5.75
C ALA A 112 13.60 -2.83 -7.22
N PRO A 113 13.34 -4.09 -7.58
CA PRO A 113 13.10 -4.51 -8.96
C PRO A 113 11.85 -3.85 -9.54
N ILE A 114 10.89 -3.52 -8.69
CA ILE A 114 9.63 -2.87 -9.07
C ILE A 114 9.23 -1.84 -8.01
N ASN A 115 8.73 -0.70 -8.45
CA ASN A 115 8.07 0.28 -7.62
C ASN A 115 6.59 0.36 -7.99
N LEU A 116 5.74 0.59 -7.01
CA LEU A 116 4.31 0.76 -7.19
C LEU A 116 3.93 2.21 -6.88
N CYS A 117 3.48 2.95 -7.90
CA CYS A 117 2.82 4.23 -7.69
C CYS A 117 1.33 3.98 -7.53
N ILE A 118 0.78 4.32 -6.37
CA ILE A 118 -0.63 4.12 -6.06
C ILE A 118 -1.31 5.47 -6.10
N THR A 119 -2.24 5.65 -7.03
CA THR A 119 -2.99 6.89 -7.21
C THR A 119 -4.39 6.76 -6.60
N CYS A 120 -4.97 7.89 -6.21
CA CYS A 120 -6.34 8.01 -5.74
C CYS A 120 -7.13 8.92 -6.68
N ASP A 121 -8.01 8.31 -7.48
CA ASP A 121 -8.95 9.03 -8.34
C ASP A 121 -10.17 9.44 -7.50
N ARG A 122 -10.24 10.71 -7.17
CA ARG A 122 -11.25 11.25 -6.29
C ARG A 122 -12.63 11.39 -6.96
N ASP A 123 -12.70 11.29 -8.27
CA ASP A 123 -13.91 11.49 -9.07
C ASP A 123 -14.48 10.20 -9.65
N ARG A 124 -13.82 9.05 -9.43
CA ARG A 124 -14.15 7.75 -10.04
C ARG A 124 -15.61 7.34 -9.91
N ALA A 125 -16.26 7.62 -8.79
CA ALA A 125 -17.67 7.24 -8.56
C ALA A 125 -18.62 8.42 -8.73
N GLY A 126 -18.18 9.50 -9.40
CA GLY A 126 -18.98 10.69 -9.63
C GLY A 126 -19.06 11.64 -8.40
N PRO A 127 -19.90 12.68 -8.48
CA PRO A 127 -19.91 13.78 -7.50
C PRO A 127 -20.51 13.38 -6.14
N VAL A 128 -21.38 12.35 -6.11
CA VAL A 128 -22.06 11.90 -4.89
C VAL A 128 -21.72 10.47 -4.57
N VAL A 129 -21.01 10.26 -3.46
CA VAL A 129 -20.61 8.94 -2.97
C VAL A 129 -21.11 8.76 -1.54
N ILE A 130 -21.80 7.65 -1.28
CA ILE A 130 -22.31 7.32 0.07
C ILE A 130 -21.13 7.27 1.06
N GLY A 131 -21.26 7.98 2.17
CA GLY A 131 -20.24 8.06 3.22
C GLY A 131 -19.15 9.12 2.99
N ARG A 132 -19.05 9.73 1.80
CA ARG A 132 -18.07 10.80 1.50
C ARG A 132 -18.61 12.21 1.71
N THR A 133 -19.91 12.37 1.86
CA THR A 133 -20.58 13.69 1.87
C THR A 133 -20.01 14.65 2.92
N HIS A 134 -19.76 14.14 4.13
CA HIS A 134 -19.26 14.96 5.26
C HIS A 134 -17.75 14.82 5.46
N ILE A 135 -17.18 13.67 5.11
CA ILE A 135 -15.74 13.41 5.25
C ILE A 135 -15.17 13.19 3.84
N LYS A 136 -14.77 14.28 3.21
CA LYS A 136 -14.28 14.28 1.82
C LYS A 136 -12.99 13.47 1.60
N ALA A 137 -12.24 13.21 2.67
CA ALA A 137 -10.99 12.42 2.59
C ALA A 137 -11.21 10.91 2.63
N MET A 138 -12.45 10.42 2.68
CA MET A 138 -12.74 8.97 2.74
C MET A 138 -12.26 8.19 1.52
N ASP A 139 -12.12 8.84 0.37
CA ASP A 139 -11.48 8.28 -0.83
C ASP A 139 -9.98 7.99 -0.60
N ILE A 140 -9.27 8.93 -0.01
CA ILE A 140 -7.86 8.78 0.37
C ILE A 140 -7.72 7.66 1.41
N TYR A 141 -8.56 7.64 2.45
CA TYR A 141 -8.54 6.57 3.46
C TYR A 141 -8.83 5.20 2.86
N SER A 142 -9.72 5.12 1.87
CA SER A 142 -9.96 3.90 1.11
C SER A 142 -8.69 3.43 0.38
N SER A 143 -7.96 4.34 -0.26
CA SER A 143 -6.69 4.02 -0.92
C SER A 143 -5.62 3.56 0.08
N VAL A 144 -5.57 4.14 1.28
CA VAL A 144 -4.68 3.69 2.36
C VAL A 144 -5.00 2.26 2.80
N CYS A 145 -6.28 1.88 2.86
CA CYS A 145 -6.67 0.48 3.12
C CYS A 145 -6.12 -0.48 2.06
N ALA A 146 -6.16 -0.09 0.78
CA ALA A 146 -5.60 -0.89 -0.30
C ALA A 146 -4.06 -1.01 -0.18
N VAL A 147 -3.36 0.06 0.18
CA VAL A 147 -1.92 0.05 0.47
C VAL A 147 -1.60 -0.90 1.63
N GLN A 148 -2.39 -0.87 2.70
CA GLN A 148 -2.17 -1.74 3.85
C GLN A 148 -2.36 -3.22 3.49
N ASN A 149 -3.41 -3.57 2.72
CA ASN A 149 -3.61 -4.93 2.23
C ASN A 149 -2.44 -5.39 1.35
N LEU A 150 -2.00 -4.53 0.42
CA LEU A 150 -0.84 -4.78 -0.44
C LEU A 150 0.41 -5.09 0.39
N TRP A 151 0.67 -4.29 1.41
CA TRP A 151 1.84 -4.45 2.26
C TRP A 151 1.82 -5.75 3.07
N LEU A 152 0.64 -6.12 3.60
CA LEU A 152 0.48 -7.42 4.29
C LEU A 152 0.61 -8.60 3.32
N ALA A 153 0.06 -8.49 2.11
CA ALA A 153 0.20 -9.52 1.08
C ALA A 153 1.66 -9.70 0.64
N ALA A 154 2.37 -8.60 0.38
CA ALA A 154 3.79 -8.64 0.04
C ALA A 154 4.65 -9.23 1.18
N ARG A 155 4.25 -9.02 2.45
CA ARG A 155 4.93 -9.65 3.59
C ARG A 155 4.65 -11.14 3.70
N ALA A 156 3.49 -11.59 3.24
CA ALA A 156 3.11 -13.01 3.25
C ALA A 156 3.82 -13.82 2.17
N GLU A 157 4.07 -13.24 0.98
CA GLU A 157 4.84 -13.82 -0.11
C GLU A 157 6.35 -13.83 0.17
#